data_2ddf451719dc088bcc8d0913979e56bf
#
_entry.id   2ddf451719dc088bcc8d0913979e56bf
#
_cell.length_a   1.000
_cell.length_b   1.000
_cell.length_c   1.000
_cell.angle_alpha   90.00
_cell.angle_beta   90.00
_cell.angle_gamma   90.00
#
_symmetry.space_group_name_H-M   'P 1'
#
loop_
_entity.id
_entity.type
_entity.pdbx_description
1 polymer ?
#
loop_
_entity_poly.entity_id
_entity_poly.type
_entity_poly.pdbx_seq_one_letter_code
_entity_poly.pdbx_strand_id
1 'polypeptide(L)'
;RLVEEYFSPAAKRLDIRKRILMLVGPVGGGKSTIVTLLKRGLERYSRTPAGAMYAIEGCPMFEEPLHLIPEEQREAFRRTLGVTIEGDLCPLCHWRLEHEWEGRISEVKVRRLLLSEKNRVGIGTFKPADPKSQDVAELTGHVNLSLLVDPSLGGESDPRVYRFDGELNIASRGLIEFIEMLKLEPRFLYELNTVAGEQRIKVPQFALVYVDLAVIAHTNEYEFNRYFSDPANEAMVDRIFVVKVPYNLRVSDEVRIYQKLIDQATLTVAEDGAEGASQLRTVHIAPRTLRVASMLAVLSRLKPSARSNLSLMAKLKLYDGEQRVGEWEQKHLREIQQEGEANKEGMDGFSPRFIINRLSSVLVGGKRCITPLDAIRSLRDGIKSQYASNAKEGERLLGLLDEVRKDYDEEVKRHVQRAFVYAYEESAKTLLDNYLRNVDAFCNKAKVRDPITQEEVEPDERLMASIEEQIGIAGEAKKREFREGVMRSVASCAMRGVPFVLTSNSVLQEAVEKKLFGDLKDVVKVTTSSRTPDIEQLKKIDAVVARLTDPALPPEERYCDHCARELLKYAGQLLSR
;
A
#
# COMPACT_ATOMS: atom_id res chain seq x y z
N ARG A 1 11.70 -3.47 11.65
CA ARG A 1 12.59 -2.35 12.00
C ARG A 1 11.97 -1.46 13.07
N LEU A 2 10.86 -0.75 12.78
CA LEU A 2 10.19 0.13 13.75
C LEU A 2 9.88 -0.57 15.08
N VAL A 3 9.31 -1.78 15.02
CA VAL A 3 8.96 -2.56 16.22
C VAL A 3 10.21 -3.14 16.88
N GLU A 4 11.11 -3.72 16.12
CA GLU A 4 12.27 -4.47 16.65
C GLU A 4 13.40 -3.57 17.11
N GLU A 5 13.70 -2.50 16.35
CA GLU A 5 14.84 -1.64 16.60
C GLU A 5 14.52 -0.41 17.50
N TYR A 6 13.24 0.01 17.55
CA TYR A 6 12.84 1.17 18.37
C TYR A 6 11.86 0.78 19.48
N PHE A 7 10.65 0.30 19.18
CA PHE A 7 9.64 0.09 20.23
C PHE A 7 9.97 -1.03 21.21
N SER A 8 10.53 -2.16 20.77
CA SER A 8 10.89 -3.25 21.69
C SER A 8 12.02 -2.88 22.66
N PRO A 9 13.12 -2.21 22.24
CA PRO A 9 14.11 -1.68 23.16
C PRO A 9 13.56 -0.55 24.04
N ALA A 10 12.73 0.34 23.51
CA ALA A 10 12.10 1.41 24.28
C ALA A 10 11.21 0.87 25.40
N ALA A 11 10.43 -0.18 25.13
CA ALA A 11 9.61 -0.86 26.13
C ALA A 11 10.43 -1.51 27.26
N LYS A 12 11.69 -1.86 26.98
CA LYS A 12 12.66 -2.32 28.00
C LYS A 12 13.37 -1.20 28.73
N ARG A 13 12.92 0.04 28.58
CA ARG A 13 13.48 1.27 29.16
C ARG A 13 14.93 1.56 28.75
N LEU A 14 15.39 1.08 27.60
CA LEU A 14 16.69 1.44 27.07
C LEU A 14 16.69 2.90 26.60
N ASP A 15 17.85 3.52 26.50
CA ASP A 15 18.04 4.94 26.20
C ASP A 15 17.37 5.41 24.90
N ILE A 16 17.19 4.50 23.94
CA ILE A 16 16.51 4.76 22.67
C ILE A 16 15.08 5.32 22.84
N ARG A 17 14.41 5.07 23.98
CA ARG A 17 13.07 5.60 24.27
C ARG A 17 13.01 7.13 24.32
N LYS A 18 14.13 7.77 24.69
CA LYS A 18 14.26 9.22 24.77
C LYS A 18 14.52 9.84 23.40
N ARG A 19 15.07 9.07 22.44
CA ARG A 19 15.44 9.58 21.11
C ARG A 19 14.22 9.92 20.28
N ILE A 20 14.36 10.93 19.44
CA ILE A 20 13.33 11.32 18.47
C ILE A 20 13.25 10.26 17.38
N LEU A 21 12.11 9.60 17.26
CA LEU A 21 11.82 8.69 16.16
C LEU A 21 11.51 9.50 14.90
N MET A 22 12.44 9.55 13.94
CA MET A 22 12.25 10.29 12.69
C MET A 22 11.92 9.37 11.52
N LEU A 23 10.73 9.54 10.97
CA LEU A 23 10.29 8.85 9.74
C LEU A 23 10.73 9.67 8.52
N VAL A 24 11.66 9.12 7.73
CA VAL A 24 12.20 9.77 6.52
C VAL A 24 11.70 9.05 5.28
N GLY A 25 11.17 9.78 4.33
CA GLY A 25 10.72 9.18 3.06
C GLY A 25 10.05 10.17 2.12
N PRO A 26 9.69 9.73 0.92
CA PRO A 26 9.14 10.59 -0.10
C PRO A 26 7.76 11.15 0.27
N VAL A 27 7.35 12.21 -0.42
CA VAL A 27 6.04 12.84 -0.21
C VAL A 27 4.92 11.88 -0.62
N GLY A 28 3.97 11.65 0.29
CA GLY A 28 2.89 10.68 0.05
C GLY A 28 3.29 9.21 0.30
N GLY A 29 4.46 8.94 0.92
CA GLY A 29 4.93 7.60 1.29
C GLY A 29 4.24 6.98 2.53
N GLY A 30 3.19 7.60 3.07
CA GLY A 30 2.43 7.04 4.19
C GLY A 30 2.96 7.37 5.60
N LYS A 31 3.99 8.22 5.73
CA LYS A 31 4.57 8.60 7.03
C LYS A 31 3.53 9.08 8.04
N SER A 32 2.73 10.08 7.67
CA SER A 32 1.66 10.60 8.55
C SER A 32 0.57 9.55 8.83
N THR A 33 0.33 8.62 7.90
CA THR A 33 -0.61 7.51 8.12
C THR A 33 -0.11 6.58 9.23
N ILE A 34 1.20 6.27 9.22
CA ILE A 34 1.82 5.45 10.27
C ILE A 34 1.66 6.13 11.64
N VAL A 35 1.98 7.43 11.74
CA VAL A 35 1.81 8.18 12.99
C VAL A 35 0.36 8.23 13.45
N THR A 36 -0.57 8.48 12.53
CA THR A 36 -2.02 8.44 12.84
C THR A 36 -2.45 7.07 13.38
N LEU A 37 -1.95 5.97 12.83
CA LEU A 37 -2.24 4.63 13.32
C LEU A 37 -1.66 4.38 14.70
N LEU A 38 -0.45 4.88 14.99
CA LEU A 38 0.16 4.80 16.31
C LEU A 38 -0.66 5.59 17.35
N LYS A 39 -1.05 6.83 17.05
CA LYS A 39 -1.91 7.64 17.92
C LYS A 39 -3.23 6.92 18.24
N ARG A 40 -3.93 6.44 17.22
CA ARG A 40 -5.18 5.67 17.40
C ARG A 40 -4.97 4.36 18.17
N GLY A 41 -3.81 3.72 17.98
CA GLY A 41 -3.41 2.55 18.74
C GLY A 41 -3.27 2.86 20.25
N LEU A 42 -2.57 3.94 20.57
CA LEU A 42 -2.42 4.42 21.94
C LEU A 42 -3.77 4.81 22.58
N GLU A 43 -4.62 5.55 21.88
CA GLU A 43 -5.96 5.90 22.35
C GLU A 43 -6.78 4.65 22.72
N ARG A 44 -6.75 3.63 21.87
CA ARG A 44 -7.45 2.36 22.11
C ARG A 44 -6.82 1.59 23.28
N TYR A 45 -5.49 1.52 23.33
CA TYR A 45 -4.77 0.79 24.34
C TYR A 45 -5.01 1.38 25.75
N SER A 46 -5.02 2.72 25.89
CA SER A 46 -5.29 3.39 27.17
C SER A 46 -6.66 3.06 27.78
N ARG A 47 -7.60 2.57 26.96
CA ARG A 47 -8.94 2.13 27.41
C ARG A 47 -8.97 0.70 27.92
N THR A 48 -7.95 -0.09 27.64
CA THR A 48 -7.85 -1.47 28.11
C THR A 48 -7.33 -1.54 29.55
N PRO A 49 -7.61 -2.61 30.30
CA PRO A 49 -7.00 -2.80 31.63
C PRO A 49 -5.46 -2.82 31.59
N ALA A 50 -4.87 -3.43 30.56
CA ALA A 50 -3.43 -3.53 30.42
C ALA A 50 -2.75 -2.18 30.11
N GLY A 51 -3.47 -1.25 29.48
CA GLY A 51 -3.01 0.11 29.19
C GLY A 51 -3.48 1.15 30.20
N ALA A 52 -3.95 0.74 31.38
CA ALA A 52 -4.44 1.66 32.41
C ALA A 52 -3.31 2.52 32.96
N MET A 53 -3.47 3.83 32.85
CA MET A 53 -2.59 4.86 33.43
C MET A 53 -3.41 5.79 34.33
N TYR A 54 -2.75 6.38 35.31
CA TYR A 54 -3.39 7.29 36.24
C TYR A 54 -2.62 8.60 36.30
N ALA A 55 -3.32 9.69 36.54
CA ALA A 55 -2.76 11.03 36.72
C ALA A 55 -3.36 11.71 37.95
N ILE A 56 -2.63 12.65 38.52
CA ILE A 56 -3.11 13.52 39.61
C ILE A 56 -4.28 14.35 39.07
N GLU A 57 -5.41 14.35 39.76
CA GLU A 57 -6.61 15.07 39.33
C GLU A 57 -6.37 16.57 39.27
N GLY A 58 -6.78 17.19 38.18
CA GLY A 58 -6.62 18.64 37.97
C GLY A 58 -5.22 19.09 37.55
N CYS A 59 -4.26 18.17 37.36
CA CYS A 59 -2.97 18.54 36.80
C CYS A 59 -3.05 18.71 35.30
N PRO A 60 -2.64 19.84 34.71
CA PRO A 60 -2.67 20.08 33.26
C PRO A 60 -1.62 19.29 32.50
N MET A 61 -0.55 18.82 33.16
CA MET A 61 0.50 17.99 32.58
C MET A 61 0.25 16.48 32.76
N PHE A 62 -0.90 16.10 33.30
CA PHE A 62 -1.25 14.69 33.56
C PHE A 62 -0.24 13.97 34.44
N GLU A 63 0.22 14.67 35.52
CA GLU A 63 1.29 14.26 36.40
C GLU A 63 1.16 12.82 36.92
N GLU A 64 2.27 12.08 36.93
CA GLU A 64 2.38 10.72 37.46
C GLU A 64 2.18 10.74 38.99
N PRO A 65 1.19 10.02 39.54
CA PRO A 65 1.00 9.97 40.99
C PRO A 65 2.21 9.46 41.77
N LEU A 66 3.07 8.65 41.17
CA LEU A 66 4.28 8.14 41.81
C LEU A 66 5.32 9.22 42.07
N HIS A 67 5.26 10.38 41.41
CA HIS A 67 6.15 11.53 41.73
C HIS A 67 5.87 12.15 43.09
N LEU A 68 4.71 11.85 43.72
CA LEU A 68 4.43 12.25 45.10
C LEU A 68 5.32 11.53 46.12
N ILE A 69 5.96 10.41 45.74
CA ILE A 69 6.85 9.65 46.64
C ILE A 69 8.16 10.43 46.79
N PRO A 70 8.53 10.81 48.03
CA PRO A 70 9.77 11.53 48.29
C PRO A 70 11.01 10.80 47.76
N GLU A 71 11.99 11.56 47.30
CA GLU A 71 13.19 11.02 46.64
C GLU A 71 13.93 10.00 47.54
N GLU A 72 14.00 10.26 48.84
CA GLU A 72 14.66 9.38 49.81
C GLU A 72 13.99 8.00 49.94
N GLN A 73 12.71 7.91 49.59
CA GLN A 73 11.92 6.65 49.66
C GLN A 73 11.89 5.90 48.36
N ARG A 74 12.27 6.49 47.23
CA ARG A 74 12.17 5.89 45.90
C ARG A 74 13.02 4.63 45.72
N GLU A 75 14.20 4.60 46.33
CA GLU A 75 15.05 3.41 46.28
C GLU A 75 14.44 2.23 47.07
N ALA A 76 13.85 2.48 48.23
CA ALA A 76 13.13 1.47 49.01
C ALA A 76 11.91 0.95 48.20
N PHE A 77 11.19 1.86 47.55
CA PHE A 77 10.05 1.55 46.68
C PHE A 77 10.48 0.67 45.50
N ARG A 78 11.60 0.99 44.85
CA ARG A 78 12.18 0.19 43.76
C ARG A 78 12.53 -1.22 44.21
N ARG A 79 13.17 -1.37 45.37
CA ARG A 79 13.55 -2.68 45.92
C ARG A 79 12.33 -3.56 46.25
N THR A 80 11.26 -2.94 46.76
CA THR A 80 10.09 -3.67 47.24
C THR A 80 9.13 -4.04 46.10
N LEU A 81 8.91 -3.12 45.17
CA LEU A 81 7.89 -3.26 44.12
C LEU A 81 8.47 -3.43 42.72
N GLY A 82 9.79 -3.32 42.54
CA GLY A 82 10.45 -3.41 41.24
C GLY A 82 10.14 -2.25 40.28
N VAL A 83 9.56 -1.14 40.80
CA VAL A 83 9.17 0.03 39.99
C VAL A 83 10.19 1.15 40.19
N THR A 84 10.77 1.64 39.11
CA THR A 84 11.65 2.81 39.10
C THR A 84 10.82 4.05 38.81
N ILE A 85 10.91 5.05 39.68
CA ILE A 85 10.26 6.34 39.54
C ILE A 85 11.27 7.31 38.92
N GLU A 86 10.95 7.85 37.78
CA GLU A 86 11.77 8.82 37.05
C GLU A 86 11.02 10.15 36.97
N GLY A 87 11.73 11.26 37.13
CA GLY A 87 11.14 12.60 37.12
C GLY A 87 10.67 13.09 38.48
N ASP A 88 10.15 14.30 38.49
CA ASP A 88 9.74 15.01 39.67
C ASP A 88 8.38 15.68 39.44
N LEU A 89 7.72 16.10 40.53
CA LEU A 89 6.46 16.83 40.45
C LEU A 89 6.60 18.10 39.59
N CYS A 90 5.62 18.35 38.76
CA CYS A 90 5.51 19.63 38.04
C CYS A 90 5.34 20.79 39.05
N PRO A 91 5.70 22.01 38.67
CA PRO A 91 5.63 23.16 39.58
C PRO A 91 4.27 23.36 40.24
N LEU A 92 3.19 23.14 39.50
CA LEU A 92 1.82 23.27 40.00
C LEU A 92 1.47 22.17 41.03
N CYS A 93 1.82 20.91 40.76
CA CYS A 93 1.56 19.82 41.71
C CYS A 93 2.45 19.91 42.94
N HIS A 94 3.68 20.42 42.82
CA HIS A 94 4.55 20.71 43.95
C HIS A 94 3.93 21.79 44.86
N TRP A 95 3.50 22.91 44.29
CA TRP A 95 2.81 23.99 45.02
C TRP A 95 1.52 23.45 45.70
N ARG A 96 0.71 22.66 45.03
CA ARG A 96 -0.49 22.05 45.60
C ARG A 96 -0.21 21.10 46.74
N LEU A 97 0.89 20.32 46.66
CA LEU A 97 1.31 19.42 47.73
C LEU A 97 1.61 20.18 49.03
N GLU A 98 2.27 21.33 48.90
CA GLU A 98 2.62 22.15 50.05
C GLU A 98 1.43 22.95 50.61
N HIS A 99 0.60 23.53 49.76
CA HIS A 99 -0.40 24.53 50.19
C HIS A 99 -1.84 23.98 50.23
N GLU A 100 -2.22 23.05 49.34
CA GLU A 100 -3.57 22.50 49.36
C GLU A 100 -3.66 21.18 50.14
N TRP A 101 -2.64 20.33 50.01
CA TRP A 101 -2.64 19.01 50.65
C TRP A 101 -1.77 18.95 51.92
N GLU A 102 -1.10 20.01 52.29
CA GLU A 102 -0.26 20.12 53.49
C GLU A 102 0.72 18.94 53.66
N GLY A 103 1.30 18.47 52.58
CA GLY A 103 2.18 17.30 52.54
C GLY A 103 1.49 15.93 52.64
N ARG A 104 0.15 15.89 52.73
CA ARG A 104 -0.62 14.65 52.93
C ARG A 104 -0.85 13.94 51.59
N ILE A 105 0.08 13.12 51.14
CA ILE A 105 0.03 12.37 49.87
C ILE A 105 -1.22 11.51 49.76
N SER A 106 -1.72 10.95 50.87
CA SER A 106 -2.91 10.09 50.91
C SER A 106 -4.21 10.79 50.52
N GLU A 107 -4.27 12.11 50.55
CA GLU A 107 -5.44 12.92 50.19
C GLU A 107 -5.46 13.30 48.73
N VAL A 108 -4.38 13.07 47.99
CA VAL A 108 -4.27 13.41 46.60
C VAL A 108 -5.16 12.49 45.74
N LYS A 109 -6.13 13.08 45.08
CA LYS A 109 -7.02 12.33 44.18
C LYS A 109 -6.32 12.04 42.88
N VAL A 110 -6.51 10.80 42.40
CA VAL A 110 -6.00 10.35 41.12
C VAL A 110 -7.17 9.96 40.22
N ARG A 111 -7.01 10.20 38.94
CA ARG A 111 -7.98 9.78 37.93
C ARG A 111 -7.32 8.91 36.87
N ARG A 112 -8.11 8.02 36.27
CA ARG A 112 -7.64 7.26 35.10
C ARG A 112 -7.41 8.20 33.93
N LEU A 113 -6.23 8.10 33.31
CA LEU A 113 -5.86 8.85 32.13
C LEU A 113 -6.26 8.09 30.89
N LEU A 114 -7.12 8.69 30.05
CA LEU A 114 -7.49 8.16 28.73
C LEU A 114 -6.90 9.07 27.67
N LEU A 115 -5.97 8.54 26.89
CA LEU A 115 -5.30 9.29 25.84
C LEU A 115 -6.30 9.68 24.74
N SER A 116 -6.21 10.91 24.23
CA SER A 116 -7.07 11.43 23.19
C SER A 116 -6.44 12.62 22.47
N GLU A 117 -6.19 12.49 21.18
CA GLU A 117 -5.72 13.60 20.34
C GLU A 117 -6.79 14.72 20.27
N LYS A 118 -8.06 14.34 20.08
CA LYS A 118 -9.17 15.31 20.00
C LYS A 118 -9.32 16.17 21.25
N ASN A 119 -9.12 15.58 22.43
CA ASN A 119 -9.26 16.26 23.72
C ASN A 119 -7.92 16.81 24.25
N ARG A 120 -6.85 16.71 23.47
CA ARG A 120 -5.50 17.14 23.85
C ARG A 120 -5.04 16.53 25.17
N VAL A 121 -5.14 15.20 25.30
CA VAL A 121 -4.75 14.45 26.50
C VAL A 121 -3.70 13.41 26.11
N GLY A 122 -2.45 13.63 26.52
CA GLY A 122 -1.32 12.74 26.28
C GLY A 122 -0.93 12.57 24.79
N ILE A 123 -1.58 13.28 23.86
CA ILE A 123 -1.24 13.26 22.43
C ILE A 123 -1.22 14.70 21.93
N GLY A 124 -0.01 15.16 21.58
CA GLY A 124 0.25 16.47 21.00
C GLY A 124 0.57 16.36 19.49
N THR A 125 0.30 17.44 18.76
CA THR A 125 0.68 17.55 17.34
C THR A 125 1.16 18.96 17.08
N PHE A 126 2.45 19.08 16.74
CA PHE A 126 3.06 20.34 16.39
C PHE A 126 3.28 20.42 14.89
N LYS A 127 2.66 21.42 14.26
CA LYS A 127 2.79 21.72 12.83
C LYS A 127 3.17 23.18 12.68
N PRO A 128 4.30 23.50 12.02
CA PRO A 128 4.67 24.89 11.76
C PRO A 128 3.59 25.57 10.89
N ALA A 129 3.01 26.64 11.40
CA ALA A 129 2.03 27.43 10.68
C ALA A 129 2.74 28.36 9.67
N ASP A 130 3.65 29.18 10.15
CA ASP A 130 4.54 30.04 9.37
C ASP A 130 5.91 30.10 10.08
N PRO A 131 7.03 29.85 9.38
CA PRO A 131 8.37 29.94 9.99
C PRO A 131 8.67 31.26 10.70
N LYS A 132 8.06 32.37 10.26
CA LYS A 132 8.32 33.71 10.82
C LYS A 132 7.45 34.10 12.01
N SER A 133 6.37 33.38 12.29
CA SER A 133 5.40 33.73 13.34
C SER A 133 5.28 32.69 14.46
N GLN A 134 6.21 31.72 14.51
CA GLN A 134 6.19 30.67 15.51
C GLN A 134 6.64 31.19 16.88
N ASP A 135 5.90 30.84 17.94
CA ASP A 135 6.28 31.09 19.33
C ASP A 135 6.65 29.79 20.05
N VAL A 136 7.78 29.79 20.76
CA VAL A 136 8.21 28.66 21.59
C VAL A 136 7.17 28.37 22.67
N ALA A 137 6.40 29.36 23.09
CA ALA A 137 5.30 29.19 24.03
C ALA A 137 4.24 28.18 23.57
N GLU A 138 4.08 27.97 22.25
CA GLU A 138 3.20 26.91 21.72
C GLU A 138 3.69 25.51 22.12
N LEU A 139 4.99 25.32 22.38
CA LEU A 139 5.55 24.06 22.86
C LEU A 139 5.54 23.94 24.38
N THR A 140 5.89 25.02 25.08
CA THR A 140 6.20 24.98 26.53
C THR A 140 5.10 25.58 27.41
N GLY A 141 4.12 26.30 26.81
CA GLY A 141 3.10 27.06 27.53
C GLY A 141 3.53 28.50 27.80
N HIS A 142 2.68 29.27 28.45
CA HIS A 142 2.86 30.72 28.66
C HIS A 142 2.25 31.24 29.95
N VAL A 143 2.68 32.43 30.37
CA VAL A 143 2.11 33.14 31.52
C VAL A 143 0.71 33.63 31.18
N ASN A 144 -0.27 33.37 32.04
CA ASN A 144 -1.63 33.91 31.91
C ASN A 144 -1.67 35.36 32.42
N LEU A 145 -1.59 36.30 31.51
CA LEU A 145 -1.57 37.74 31.82
C LEU A 145 -2.79 38.20 32.66
N SER A 146 -3.95 37.55 32.48
CA SER A 146 -5.15 37.90 33.26
C SER A 146 -5.04 37.52 34.72
N LEU A 147 -4.26 36.49 35.07
CA LEU A 147 -4.01 36.07 36.45
C LEU A 147 -2.82 36.80 37.06
N LEU A 148 -1.95 37.39 36.25
CA LEU A 148 -0.76 38.11 36.74
C LEU A 148 -1.11 39.36 37.55
N VAL A 149 -2.27 39.96 37.25
CA VAL A 149 -2.76 41.17 37.96
C VAL A 149 -3.57 40.87 39.22
N ASP A 150 -3.79 39.58 39.55
CA ASP A 150 -4.49 39.16 40.76
C ASP A 150 -3.58 39.29 42.00
N PRO A 151 -3.92 40.19 42.95
CA PRO A 151 -3.07 40.39 44.15
C PRO A 151 -2.97 39.17 45.06
N SER A 152 -3.87 38.18 44.92
CA SER A 152 -3.86 36.93 45.71
C SER A 152 -2.85 35.92 45.21
N LEU A 153 -2.23 36.18 44.06
CA LEU A 153 -1.24 35.30 43.42
C LEU A 153 0.17 35.91 43.61
N GLY A 154 1.18 35.03 43.65
CA GLY A 154 2.58 35.40 43.88
C GLY A 154 3.32 36.03 42.69
N GLY A 155 2.62 36.53 41.69
CA GLY A 155 3.22 37.10 40.47
C GLY A 155 3.73 36.04 39.50
N GLU A 156 4.69 36.38 38.66
CA GLU A 156 5.20 35.48 37.56
C GLU A 156 5.80 34.17 38.05
N SER A 157 6.28 34.11 39.28
CA SER A 157 6.86 32.90 39.89
C SER A 157 5.82 31.94 40.49
N ASP A 158 4.55 32.34 40.52
CA ASP A 158 3.47 31.51 41.03
C ASP A 158 3.03 30.52 39.94
N PRO A 159 3.13 29.18 40.16
CA PRO A 159 2.78 28.19 39.14
C PRO A 159 1.31 28.21 38.73
N ARG A 160 0.42 28.83 39.51
CA ARG A 160 -1.00 29.00 39.18
C ARG A 160 -1.21 30.05 38.08
N VAL A 161 -0.28 30.98 37.91
CA VAL A 161 -0.30 31.99 36.85
C VAL A 161 0.18 31.44 35.52
N TYR A 162 0.87 30.33 35.50
CA TYR A 162 1.41 29.72 34.30
C TYR A 162 0.43 28.69 33.67
N ARG A 163 0.23 28.79 32.38
CA ARG A 163 -0.55 27.81 31.61
C ARG A 163 0.38 26.75 31.03
N PHE A 164 0.29 25.52 31.56
CA PHE A 164 0.99 24.34 31.04
C PHE A 164 0.21 23.71 29.88
N ASP A 165 -0.16 24.51 28.86
CA ASP A 165 -0.98 24.11 27.73
C ASP A 165 -0.19 24.02 26.40
N GLY A 166 1.13 24.11 26.45
CA GLY A 166 2.01 23.85 25.31
C GLY A 166 1.96 22.39 24.86
N GLU A 167 2.24 22.15 23.60
CA GLU A 167 2.13 20.80 23.00
C GLU A 167 3.00 19.73 23.68
N LEU A 168 4.18 20.11 24.22
CA LEU A 168 5.02 19.19 25.01
C LEU A 168 4.38 18.83 26.36
N ASN A 169 3.71 19.81 27.02
CA ASN A 169 3.01 19.59 28.28
C ASN A 169 1.80 18.65 28.06
N ILE A 170 1.02 18.91 27.01
CA ILE A 170 -0.16 18.11 26.63
C ILE A 170 0.23 16.69 26.25
N ALA A 171 1.37 16.51 25.57
CA ALA A 171 1.87 15.22 25.16
C ALA A 171 2.48 14.39 26.30
N SER A 172 2.64 14.96 27.48
CA SER A 172 3.17 14.25 28.65
C SER A 172 2.34 12.99 28.93
N ARG A 173 3.00 11.90 29.27
CA ARG A 173 2.48 10.54 29.45
C ARG A 173 2.05 9.83 28.15
N GLY A 174 2.45 10.36 26.97
CA GLY A 174 2.09 9.80 25.69
C GLY A 174 3.05 10.14 24.57
N LEU A 175 2.57 10.87 23.55
CA LEU A 175 3.28 11.05 22.29
C LEU A 175 3.06 12.46 21.71
N ILE A 176 4.16 13.05 21.21
CA ILE A 176 4.07 14.25 20.35
C ILE A 176 4.50 13.93 18.92
N GLU A 177 3.72 14.42 17.95
CA GLU A 177 4.07 14.38 16.53
C GLU A 177 4.59 15.75 16.06
N PHE A 178 5.78 15.76 15.48
CA PHE A 178 6.33 16.92 14.77
C PHE A 178 6.19 16.74 13.26
N ILE A 179 5.33 17.54 12.64
CA ILE A 179 5.12 17.54 11.19
C ILE A 179 6.21 18.40 10.53
N GLU A 180 7.00 17.81 9.64
CA GLU A 180 8.11 18.49 8.95
C GLU A 180 9.13 19.16 9.91
N MET A 181 9.53 18.43 10.94
CA MET A 181 10.37 18.93 12.06
C MET A 181 11.61 19.70 11.59
N LEU A 182 12.29 19.25 10.54
CA LEU A 182 13.54 19.86 10.07
C LEU A 182 13.35 21.19 9.34
N LYS A 183 12.11 21.64 9.18
CA LYS A 183 11.78 22.99 8.68
C LYS A 183 11.57 24.01 9.81
N LEU A 184 11.60 23.55 11.05
CA LEU A 184 11.49 24.43 12.21
C LEU A 184 12.73 25.33 12.36
N GLU A 185 12.55 26.49 12.97
CA GLU A 185 13.66 27.35 13.33
C GLU A 185 14.57 26.66 14.39
N PRO A 186 15.89 26.96 14.39
CA PRO A 186 16.84 26.33 15.32
C PRO A 186 16.42 26.41 16.80
N ARG A 187 15.77 27.52 17.21
CA ARG A 187 15.33 27.70 18.60
C ARG A 187 14.37 26.61 19.09
N PHE A 188 13.48 26.09 18.22
CA PHE A 188 12.59 24.97 18.58
C PHE A 188 13.36 23.65 18.71
N LEU A 189 14.37 23.48 17.86
CA LEU A 189 15.21 22.28 17.89
C LEU A 189 16.09 22.23 19.14
N TYR A 190 16.49 23.38 19.69
CA TYR A 190 17.23 23.45 20.97
C TYR A 190 16.38 22.93 22.13
N GLU A 191 15.09 23.28 22.22
CA GLU A 191 14.20 22.74 23.24
C GLU A 191 14.07 21.21 23.11
N LEU A 192 13.97 20.69 21.88
CA LEU A 192 13.91 19.25 21.63
C LEU A 192 15.18 18.50 21.99
N ASN A 193 16.35 19.14 21.98
CA ASN A 193 17.60 18.53 22.46
C ASN A 193 17.51 18.13 23.94
N THR A 194 16.93 19.00 24.76
CA THR A 194 16.75 18.73 26.20
C THR A 194 15.70 17.64 26.43
N VAL A 195 14.61 17.68 25.68
CA VAL A 195 13.57 16.63 25.71
C VAL A 195 14.15 15.27 25.30
N ALA A 196 14.89 15.21 24.19
CA ALA A 196 15.45 13.96 23.66
C ALA A 196 16.64 13.41 24.49
N GLY A 197 17.30 14.23 25.29
CA GLY A 197 18.38 13.79 26.17
C GLY A 197 17.92 13.46 27.58
N GLU A 198 17.15 14.35 28.19
CA GLU A 198 16.82 14.34 29.60
C GLU A 198 15.35 14.17 29.93
N GLN A 199 14.46 14.19 28.92
CA GLN A 199 13.01 14.25 29.10
C GLN A 199 12.57 15.42 29.97
N ARG A 200 13.16 16.58 29.77
CA ARG A 200 12.87 17.82 30.49
C ARG A 200 12.65 18.96 29.50
N ILE A 201 11.83 19.92 29.90
CA ILE A 201 11.60 21.17 29.17
C ILE A 201 11.97 22.37 30.05
N LYS A 202 12.48 23.42 29.42
CA LYS A 202 12.69 24.70 30.09
C LYS A 202 11.37 25.49 30.00
N VAL A 203 10.74 25.64 31.15
CA VAL A 203 9.59 26.54 31.30
C VAL A 203 10.12 27.86 31.93
N PRO A 204 9.79 29.02 31.35
CA PRO A 204 10.18 30.29 31.94
C PRO A 204 9.79 30.38 33.43
N GLN A 205 10.63 31.01 34.24
CA GLN A 205 10.44 31.19 35.68
C GLN A 205 10.55 29.93 36.57
N PHE A 206 10.61 28.71 35.99
CA PHE A 206 10.70 27.46 36.73
C PHE A 206 12.01 26.72 36.45
N ALA A 207 12.34 25.72 37.28
CA ALA A 207 13.37 24.74 36.97
C ALA A 207 12.98 23.90 35.74
N LEU A 208 13.87 23.05 35.28
CA LEU A 208 13.57 22.11 34.23
C LEU A 208 12.44 21.16 34.66
N VAL A 209 11.34 21.17 33.92
CA VAL A 209 10.15 20.39 34.23
C VAL A 209 10.24 19.05 33.48
N TYR A 210 10.01 17.95 34.18
CA TYR A 210 10.03 16.62 33.61
C TYR A 210 8.80 16.38 32.73
N VAL A 211 8.99 15.73 31.57
CA VAL A 211 7.94 15.33 30.63
C VAL A 211 8.19 13.89 30.17
N ASP A 212 7.26 13.01 30.46
CA ASP A 212 7.31 11.59 30.01
C ASP A 212 6.61 11.45 28.68
N LEU A 213 7.33 11.60 27.59
CA LEU A 213 6.73 11.56 26.25
C LEU A 213 7.65 10.91 25.21
N ALA A 214 7.05 10.29 24.20
CA ALA A 214 7.74 9.86 23.00
C ALA A 214 7.62 10.94 21.91
N VAL A 215 8.74 11.27 21.28
CA VAL A 215 8.78 12.23 20.16
C VAL A 215 8.82 11.47 18.84
N ILE A 216 7.82 11.68 18.00
CA ILE A 216 7.81 11.18 16.63
C ILE A 216 7.82 12.36 15.67
N ALA A 217 8.73 12.33 14.73
CA ALA A 217 8.86 13.34 13.69
C ALA A 217 8.83 12.71 12.32
N HIS A 218 8.44 13.47 11.31
CA HIS A 218 8.59 13.04 9.93
C HIS A 218 9.08 14.16 9.03
N THR A 219 9.87 13.76 8.01
CA THR A 219 10.45 14.69 7.05
C THR A 219 10.59 14.03 5.68
N ASN A 220 10.91 14.81 4.66
CA ASN A 220 11.30 14.30 3.35
C ASN A 220 12.83 14.09 3.26
N GLU A 221 13.28 13.35 2.23
CA GLU A 221 14.69 13.01 2.08
C GLU A 221 15.57 14.25 1.78
N TYR A 222 15.03 15.25 1.10
CA TYR A 222 15.77 16.47 0.77
C TYR A 222 16.13 17.25 2.05
N GLU A 223 15.15 17.55 2.90
CA GLU A 223 15.36 18.25 4.17
C GLU A 223 16.23 17.43 5.12
N PHE A 224 16.04 16.11 5.13
CA PHE A 224 16.86 15.20 5.90
C PHE A 224 18.33 15.29 5.52
N ASN A 225 18.66 15.11 4.23
CA ASN A 225 20.05 15.15 3.77
C ASN A 225 20.67 16.52 4.01
N ARG A 226 19.93 17.61 3.78
CA ARG A 226 20.38 18.98 4.06
C ARG A 226 20.74 19.18 5.52
N TYR A 227 19.89 18.74 6.43
CA TYR A 227 20.08 18.91 7.87
C TYR A 227 21.22 18.05 8.41
N PHE A 228 21.29 16.79 7.99
CA PHE A 228 22.29 15.82 8.44
C PHE A 228 23.69 16.03 7.86
N SER A 229 23.82 16.78 6.79
CA SER A 229 25.14 17.15 6.23
C SER A 229 25.76 18.38 6.87
N ASP A 230 25.02 19.11 7.70
CA ASP A 230 25.51 20.30 8.40
C ASP A 230 26.13 19.94 9.76
N PRO A 231 27.45 20.14 9.95
CA PRO A 231 28.13 19.84 11.22
C PRO A 231 27.56 20.60 12.44
N ALA A 232 26.92 21.74 12.22
CA ALA A 232 26.29 22.50 13.31
C ALA A 232 25.15 21.75 14.01
N ASN A 233 24.58 20.72 13.34
CA ASN A 233 23.46 19.95 13.83
C ASN A 233 23.85 18.62 14.51
N GLU A 234 25.15 18.33 14.67
CA GLU A 234 25.67 17.04 15.18
C GLU A 234 25.01 16.62 16.50
N ALA A 235 24.87 17.56 17.44
CA ALA A 235 24.27 17.30 18.74
C ALA A 235 22.80 16.83 18.65
N MET A 236 22.03 17.33 17.70
CA MET A 236 20.65 16.91 17.47
C MET A 236 20.60 15.60 16.67
N VAL A 237 21.46 15.44 15.70
CA VAL A 237 21.56 14.23 14.88
C VAL A 237 21.79 12.99 15.72
N ASP A 238 22.66 13.06 16.75
CA ASP A 238 22.92 11.95 17.68
C ASP A 238 21.67 11.53 18.48
N ARG A 239 20.72 12.43 18.68
CA ARG A 239 19.47 12.19 19.40
C ARG A 239 18.32 11.72 18.52
N ILE A 240 18.55 11.55 17.22
CA ILE A 240 17.52 11.11 16.26
C ILE A 240 17.73 9.65 15.90
N PHE A 241 16.67 8.87 16.04
CA PHE A 241 16.59 7.50 15.49
C PHE A 241 15.84 7.50 14.17
N VAL A 242 16.54 7.19 13.09
CA VAL A 242 16.01 7.31 11.73
C VAL A 242 15.40 6.01 11.24
N VAL A 243 14.15 6.08 10.80
CA VAL A 243 13.49 4.98 10.08
C VAL A 243 13.08 5.46 8.69
N LYS A 244 13.63 4.83 7.66
CA LYS A 244 13.24 5.10 6.28
C LYS A 244 11.88 4.47 5.97
N VAL A 245 10.99 5.25 5.37
CA VAL A 245 9.65 4.86 4.94
C VAL A 245 9.55 5.04 3.42
N PRO A 246 9.99 4.05 2.64
CA PRO A 246 9.92 4.13 1.18
C PRO A 246 8.47 4.02 0.70
N TYR A 247 8.24 4.32 -0.57
CA TYR A 247 7.01 3.91 -1.25
C TYR A 247 6.87 2.40 -1.24
N ASN A 248 5.63 1.95 -1.33
CA ASN A 248 5.34 0.54 -1.54
C ASN A 248 5.91 0.05 -2.88
N LEU A 249 6.48 -1.16 -2.89
CA LEU A 249 7.12 -1.79 -4.05
C LEU A 249 6.37 -3.04 -4.55
N ARG A 250 5.17 -3.32 -4.02
CA ARG A 250 4.31 -4.43 -4.45
C ARG A 250 3.08 -3.89 -5.18
N VAL A 251 2.84 -4.41 -6.38
CA VAL A 251 1.70 -3.98 -7.21
C VAL A 251 0.37 -4.29 -6.54
N SER A 252 0.22 -5.49 -5.97
CA SER A 252 -1.00 -5.92 -5.28
C SER A 252 -1.37 -5.02 -4.10
N ASP A 253 -0.38 -4.57 -3.32
CA ASP A 253 -0.62 -3.66 -2.19
C ASP A 253 -0.91 -2.23 -2.67
N GLU A 254 -0.27 -1.77 -3.74
CA GLU A 254 -0.52 -0.47 -4.35
C GLU A 254 -1.94 -0.38 -4.94
N VAL A 255 -2.43 -1.46 -5.55
CA VAL A 255 -3.84 -1.58 -6.00
C VAL A 255 -4.79 -1.38 -4.83
N ARG A 256 -4.53 -2.03 -3.68
CA ARG A 256 -5.36 -1.86 -2.47
C ARG A 256 -5.35 -0.43 -1.94
N ILE A 257 -4.21 0.25 -2.01
CA ILE A 257 -4.11 1.67 -1.62
C ILE A 257 -4.99 2.52 -2.54
N TYR A 258 -4.93 2.31 -3.86
CA TYR A 258 -5.75 3.08 -4.82
C TYR A 258 -7.23 2.77 -4.67
N GLN A 259 -7.60 1.51 -4.51
CA GLN A 259 -8.97 1.11 -4.27
C GLN A 259 -9.54 1.84 -3.04
N LYS A 260 -8.82 1.80 -1.92
CA LYS A 260 -9.23 2.49 -0.69
C LYS A 260 -9.38 4.01 -0.86
N LEU A 261 -8.48 4.65 -1.61
CA LEU A 261 -8.54 6.09 -1.86
C LEU A 261 -9.72 6.46 -2.77
N ILE A 262 -10.04 5.62 -3.74
CA ILE A 262 -11.17 5.80 -4.65
C ILE A 262 -12.49 5.57 -3.92
N ASP A 263 -12.62 4.51 -3.13
CA ASP A 263 -13.81 4.21 -2.34
C ASP A 263 -14.15 5.34 -1.35
N GLN A 264 -13.13 5.98 -0.77
CA GLN A 264 -13.30 7.12 0.12
C GLN A 264 -13.77 8.40 -0.60
N ALA A 265 -13.48 8.52 -1.90
CA ALA A 265 -13.80 9.71 -2.68
C ALA A 265 -15.26 9.78 -3.17
N THR A 266 -16.06 8.73 -2.98
CA THR A 266 -17.46 8.60 -3.44
C THR A 266 -17.62 9.17 -4.85
N LEU A 267 -17.09 8.43 -5.84
CA LEU A 267 -17.10 8.86 -7.24
C LEU A 267 -18.52 8.74 -7.82
N THR A 268 -19.27 9.79 -7.68
CA THR A 268 -20.60 9.92 -8.29
C THR A 268 -20.53 10.95 -9.41
N VAL A 269 -20.98 10.57 -10.60
CA VAL A 269 -21.14 11.49 -11.74
C VAL A 269 -22.63 11.79 -11.89
N ALA A 270 -22.96 13.08 -12.01
CA ALA A 270 -24.30 13.48 -12.36
C ALA A 270 -24.57 13.11 -13.82
N GLU A 271 -25.58 12.29 -14.10
CA GLU A 271 -26.13 12.13 -15.44
C GLU A 271 -27.26 13.16 -15.63
N ASP A 272 -27.18 13.93 -16.71
CA ASP A 272 -28.29 14.77 -17.14
C ASP A 272 -29.40 13.86 -17.67
N GLY A 273 -30.38 13.59 -16.83
CA GLY A 273 -31.60 12.91 -17.23
C GLY A 273 -32.49 13.84 -18.04
N ALA A 274 -33.24 13.28 -19.01
CA ALA A 274 -34.13 14.00 -19.91
C ALA A 274 -35.27 14.79 -19.21
N GLU A 275 -35.37 14.75 -17.88
CA GLU A 275 -36.39 15.45 -17.07
C GLU A 275 -35.81 16.22 -15.87
N GLY A 276 -34.52 16.61 -15.90
CA GLY A 276 -33.94 17.50 -14.89
C GLY A 276 -33.67 16.89 -13.51
N ALA A 277 -33.79 15.58 -13.35
CA ALA A 277 -33.37 14.87 -12.14
C ALA A 277 -31.97 14.28 -12.35
N SER A 278 -30.94 14.91 -11.77
CA SER A 278 -29.59 14.36 -11.75
C SER A 278 -29.55 13.06 -10.94
N GLN A 279 -29.43 11.93 -11.58
CA GLN A 279 -29.17 10.67 -10.90
C GLN A 279 -27.67 10.53 -10.66
N LEU A 280 -27.28 10.37 -9.40
CA LEU A 280 -25.90 10.09 -9.00
C LEU A 280 -25.59 8.63 -9.35
N ARG A 281 -24.66 8.41 -10.26
CA ARG A 281 -24.22 7.07 -10.66
C ARG A 281 -22.75 6.83 -10.30
N THR A 282 -22.48 5.67 -9.72
CA THR A 282 -21.11 5.25 -9.44
C THR A 282 -20.40 4.88 -10.73
N VAL A 283 -19.23 5.46 -10.99
CA VAL A 283 -18.42 5.14 -12.17
C VAL A 283 -17.78 3.76 -12.00
N HIS A 284 -17.95 2.91 -13.01
CA HIS A 284 -17.33 1.59 -13.04
C HIS A 284 -15.84 1.68 -13.38
N ILE A 285 -15.00 1.02 -12.62
CA ILE A 285 -13.57 0.86 -12.92
C ILE A 285 -13.38 -0.54 -13.51
N ALA A 286 -13.00 -0.61 -14.79
CA ALA A 286 -12.79 -1.87 -15.46
C ALA A 286 -11.65 -2.68 -14.81
N PRO A 287 -11.75 -4.02 -14.80
CA PRO A 287 -10.67 -4.90 -14.35
C PRO A 287 -9.32 -4.50 -14.92
N ARG A 288 -8.26 -4.67 -14.13
CA ARG A 288 -6.87 -4.33 -14.48
C ARG A 288 -6.53 -2.84 -14.56
N THR A 289 -7.49 -1.92 -14.49
CA THR A 289 -7.23 -0.46 -14.56
C THR A 289 -6.29 -0.01 -13.46
N LEU A 290 -6.60 -0.36 -12.21
CA LEU A 290 -5.75 -0.02 -11.06
C LEU A 290 -4.42 -0.77 -11.09
N ARG A 291 -4.40 -2.02 -11.58
CA ARG A 291 -3.17 -2.80 -11.72
C ARG A 291 -2.18 -2.13 -12.68
N VAL A 292 -2.63 -1.72 -13.86
CA VAL A 292 -1.80 -1.00 -14.86
C VAL A 292 -1.22 0.28 -14.27
N ALA A 293 -2.02 1.07 -13.57
CA ALA A 293 -1.57 2.29 -12.91
C ALA A 293 -0.56 2.01 -11.78
N SER A 294 -0.80 0.95 -10.98
CA SER A 294 0.10 0.50 -9.91
C SER A 294 1.42 -0.03 -10.46
N MET A 295 1.41 -0.76 -11.56
CA MET A 295 2.63 -1.26 -12.21
C MET A 295 3.54 -0.10 -12.63
N LEU A 296 3.00 0.94 -13.25
CA LEU A 296 3.79 2.13 -13.60
C LEU A 296 4.36 2.81 -12.35
N ALA A 297 3.54 2.98 -11.31
CA ALA A 297 4.00 3.59 -10.07
C ALA A 297 5.18 2.81 -9.47
N VAL A 298 5.03 1.49 -9.33
CA VAL A 298 6.08 0.63 -8.76
C VAL A 298 7.32 0.61 -9.66
N LEU A 299 7.19 0.45 -10.98
CA LEU A 299 8.33 0.49 -11.91
C LEU A 299 9.12 1.79 -11.82
N SER A 300 8.44 2.93 -11.65
CA SER A 300 9.11 4.23 -11.48
C SER A 300 9.96 4.31 -10.21
N ARG A 301 9.68 3.49 -9.20
CA ARG A 301 10.33 3.43 -7.89
C ARG A 301 11.46 2.40 -7.82
N LEU A 302 11.44 1.41 -8.72
CA LEU A 302 12.45 0.36 -8.79
C LEU A 302 13.75 0.89 -9.41
N LYS A 303 14.87 0.33 -8.96
CA LYS A 303 16.20 0.61 -9.53
C LYS A 303 16.70 -0.60 -10.31
N PRO A 304 17.45 -0.37 -11.41
CA PRO A 304 18.10 -1.46 -12.12
C PRO A 304 18.98 -2.30 -11.18
N SER A 305 18.98 -3.61 -11.36
CA SER A 305 19.89 -4.50 -10.65
C SER A 305 21.24 -4.53 -11.35
N ALA A 306 22.31 -4.76 -10.58
CA ALA A 306 23.64 -5.06 -11.13
C ALA A 306 23.66 -6.39 -11.90
N ARG A 307 22.66 -7.23 -11.70
CA ARG A 307 22.49 -8.53 -12.37
C ARG A 307 21.93 -8.31 -13.78
N SER A 308 22.73 -8.57 -14.81
CA SER A 308 22.46 -8.21 -16.20
C SER A 308 21.14 -8.77 -16.80
N ASN A 309 20.65 -9.92 -16.28
CA ASN A 309 19.47 -10.60 -16.81
C ASN A 309 18.18 -10.28 -16.05
N LEU A 310 18.22 -9.40 -15.03
CA LEU A 310 17.04 -9.04 -14.26
C LEU A 310 16.45 -7.71 -14.74
N SER A 311 15.42 -7.79 -15.60
CA SER A 311 14.69 -6.60 -16.04
C SER A 311 13.84 -6.00 -14.90
N LEU A 312 13.51 -4.70 -14.98
CA LEU A 312 12.64 -4.03 -14.01
C LEU A 312 11.26 -4.71 -13.93
N MET A 313 10.72 -5.15 -15.05
CA MET A 313 9.44 -5.89 -15.09
C MET A 313 9.53 -7.24 -14.39
N ALA A 314 10.64 -7.98 -14.58
CA ALA A 314 10.85 -9.24 -13.87
C ALA A 314 11.00 -9.01 -12.36
N LYS A 315 11.73 -7.98 -11.96
CA LYS A 315 11.88 -7.57 -10.56
C LYS A 315 10.53 -7.21 -9.92
N LEU A 316 9.70 -6.42 -10.62
CA LEU A 316 8.36 -6.06 -10.20
C LEU A 316 7.50 -7.30 -9.93
N LYS A 317 7.48 -8.26 -10.85
CA LYS A 317 6.71 -9.50 -10.75
C LYS A 317 7.16 -10.36 -9.57
N LEU A 318 8.47 -10.48 -9.35
CA LEU A 318 9.03 -11.17 -8.18
C LEU A 318 8.64 -10.48 -6.87
N TYR A 319 8.68 -9.15 -6.80
CA TYR A 319 8.25 -8.37 -5.63
C TYR A 319 6.76 -8.55 -5.36
N ASP A 320 5.94 -8.69 -6.40
CA ASP A 320 4.49 -8.94 -6.29
C ASP A 320 4.14 -10.39 -5.89
N GLY A 321 5.12 -11.29 -5.83
CA GLY A 321 4.96 -12.65 -5.31
C GLY A 321 4.92 -13.74 -6.38
N GLU A 322 5.22 -13.44 -7.65
CA GLU A 322 5.35 -14.49 -8.66
C GLU A 322 6.49 -15.45 -8.30
N GLN A 323 6.22 -16.75 -8.30
CA GLN A 323 7.15 -17.78 -7.83
C GLN A 323 8.39 -17.87 -8.71
N ARG A 324 8.23 -17.68 -10.02
CA ARG A 324 9.30 -17.73 -11.00
C ARG A 324 9.04 -16.76 -12.15
N VAL A 325 10.06 -15.99 -12.51
CA VAL A 325 10.04 -15.10 -13.68
C VAL A 325 11.34 -15.33 -14.47
N GLY A 326 11.25 -16.03 -15.60
CA GLY A 326 12.41 -16.46 -16.38
C GLY A 326 13.34 -17.36 -15.56
N GLU A 327 14.57 -16.90 -15.35
CA GLU A 327 15.61 -17.61 -14.56
C GLU A 327 15.50 -17.32 -13.05
N TRP A 328 14.70 -16.33 -12.65
CA TRP A 328 14.60 -15.85 -11.28
C TRP A 328 13.45 -16.50 -10.52
N GLU A 329 13.71 -16.87 -9.27
CA GLU A 329 12.77 -17.52 -8.35
C GLU A 329 12.66 -16.74 -7.04
N GLN A 330 11.60 -16.97 -6.28
CA GLN A 330 11.37 -16.34 -4.97
C GLN A 330 12.53 -16.53 -3.95
N LYS A 331 13.32 -17.59 -4.10
CA LYS A 331 14.51 -17.79 -3.25
C LYS A 331 15.54 -16.66 -3.38
N HIS A 332 15.60 -15.97 -4.52
CA HIS A 332 16.52 -14.86 -4.77
C HIS A 332 15.98 -13.51 -4.26
N LEU A 333 14.70 -13.46 -3.83
CA LEU A 333 14.02 -12.23 -3.49
C LEU A 333 14.73 -11.41 -2.41
N ARG A 334 15.21 -12.07 -1.35
CA ARG A 334 15.90 -11.38 -0.24
C ARG A 334 17.15 -10.64 -0.70
N GLU A 335 17.96 -11.27 -1.55
CA GLU A 335 19.18 -10.65 -2.09
C GLU A 335 18.86 -9.46 -2.99
N ILE A 336 17.81 -9.61 -3.84
CA ILE A 336 17.34 -8.52 -4.72
C ILE A 336 16.80 -7.35 -3.90
N GLN A 337 16.09 -7.63 -2.80
CA GLN A 337 15.59 -6.59 -1.90
C GLN A 337 16.70 -5.87 -1.15
N GLN A 338 17.73 -6.58 -0.68
CA GLN A 338 18.91 -5.98 -0.04
C GLN A 338 19.68 -5.07 -1.00
N GLU A 339 19.86 -5.52 -2.25
CA GLU A 339 20.44 -4.68 -3.32
C GLU A 339 19.58 -3.42 -3.57
N GLY A 340 18.26 -3.60 -3.64
CA GLY A 340 17.30 -2.50 -3.84
C GLY A 340 17.35 -1.49 -2.68
N GLU A 341 17.43 -1.96 -1.46
CA GLU A 341 17.53 -1.12 -0.25
C GLU A 341 18.84 -0.30 -0.25
N ALA A 342 19.96 -0.92 -0.65
CA ALA A 342 21.24 -0.25 -0.81
C ALA A 342 21.18 0.85 -1.91
N ASN A 343 20.43 0.60 -2.97
CA ASN A 343 20.21 1.54 -4.09
C ASN A 343 19.06 2.54 -3.83
N LYS A 344 18.53 2.62 -2.59
CA LYS A 344 17.46 3.53 -2.18
C LYS A 344 16.15 3.34 -2.98
N GLU A 345 15.80 2.11 -3.32
CA GLU A 345 14.51 1.83 -3.98
C GLU A 345 13.33 2.32 -3.16
N GLY A 346 12.31 2.83 -3.84
CA GLY A 346 11.12 3.38 -3.22
C GLY A 346 11.29 4.77 -2.61
N MET A 347 12.50 5.36 -2.64
CA MET A 347 12.72 6.71 -2.10
C MET A 347 12.38 7.81 -3.12
N ASP A 348 12.26 7.46 -4.40
CA ASP A 348 11.82 8.34 -5.50
C ASP A 348 10.76 7.64 -6.37
N GLY A 349 10.31 8.30 -7.44
CA GLY A 349 9.30 7.81 -8.37
C GLY A 349 7.91 8.43 -8.14
N PHE A 350 6.88 7.88 -8.80
CA PHE A 350 5.54 8.42 -8.71
C PHE A 350 4.90 8.20 -7.33
N SER A 351 4.39 9.28 -6.77
CA SER A 351 3.58 9.21 -5.54
C SER A 351 2.18 8.63 -5.83
N PRO A 352 1.53 8.00 -4.84
CA PRO A 352 0.13 7.58 -4.97
C PRO A 352 -0.81 8.75 -5.35
N ARG A 353 -0.52 9.96 -4.86
CA ARG A 353 -1.30 11.16 -5.20
C ARG A 353 -1.25 11.51 -6.67
N PHE A 354 -0.07 11.41 -7.30
CA PHE A 354 0.07 11.64 -8.75
C PHE A 354 -0.84 10.69 -9.53
N ILE A 355 -0.78 9.40 -9.23
CA ILE A 355 -1.55 8.37 -9.92
C ILE A 355 -3.06 8.61 -9.73
N ILE A 356 -3.51 8.83 -8.50
CA ILE A 356 -4.93 9.08 -8.20
C ILE A 356 -5.41 10.34 -8.91
N ASN A 357 -4.64 11.43 -8.93
CA ASN A 357 -5.01 12.65 -9.64
C ASN A 357 -5.19 12.40 -11.15
N ARG A 358 -4.34 11.55 -11.75
CA ARG A 358 -4.47 11.17 -13.18
C ARG A 358 -5.71 10.31 -13.42
N LEU A 359 -6.00 9.34 -12.56
CA LEU A 359 -7.22 8.54 -12.64
C LEU A 359 -8.48 9.40 -12.44
N SER A 360 -8.46 10.29 -11.45
CA SER A 360 -9.58 11.21 -11.17
C SER A 360 -9.87 12.15 -12.34
N SER A 361 -8.85 12.60 -13.09
CA SER A 361 -9.07 13.44 -14.28
C SER A 361 -9.84 12.73 -15.40
N VAL A 362 -9.73 11.42 -15.50
CA VAL A 362 -10.54 10.62 -16.44
C VAL A 362 -12.00 10.52 -15.99
N LEU A 363 -12.23 10.44 -14.66
CA LEU A 363 -13.56 10.37 -14.07
C LEU A 363 -14.39 11.61 -14.32
N VAL A 364 -13.78 12.78 -14.21
CA VAL A 364 -14.46 14.08 -14.44
C VAL A 364 -14.90 14.24 -15.91
N GLY A 365 -14.32 13.48 -16.85
CA GLY A 365 -14.65 13.51 -18.27
C GLY A 365 -16.01 12.90 -18.66
N GLY A 366 -16.91 12.57 -17.72
CA GLY A 366 -18.28 12.08 -17.98
C GLY A 366 -18.35 10.64 -18.50
N LYS A 367 -17.27 9.85 -18.40
CA LYS A 367 -17.26 8.45 -18.84
C LYS A 367 -18.03 7.55 -17.87
N ARG A 368 -18.78 6.58 -18.43
CA ARG A 368 -19.50 5.57 -17.63
C ARG A 368 -18.58 4.54 -16.97
N CYS A 369 -17.44 4.27 -17.56
CA CYS A 369 -16.40 3.43 -16.99
C CYS A 369 -15.00 3.91 -17.39
N ILE A 370 -14.01 3.58 -16.56
CA ILE A 370 -12.60 3.81 -16.84
C ILE A 370 -11.96 2.49 -17.22
N THR A 371 -11.31 2.47 -18.37
CA THR A 371 -10.57 1.30 -18.86
C THR A 371 -9.06 1.43 -18.59
N PRO A 372 -8.29 0.33 -18.65
CA PRO A 372 -6.84 0.39 -18.59
C PRO A 372 -6.20 1.28 -19.66
N LEU A 373 -6.81 1.36 -20.84
CA LEU A 373 -6.33 2.24 -21.91
C LEU A 373 -6.53 3.73 -21.60
N ASP A 374 -7.64 4.06 -20.93
CA ASP A 374 -7.87 5.42 -20.46
C ASP A 374 -6.84 5.82 -19.39
N ALA A 375 -6.55 4.89 -18.47
CA ALA A 375 -5.51 5.10 -17.47
C ALA A 375 -4.14 5.31 -18.12
N ILE A 376 -3.73 4.46 -19.08
CA ILE A 376 -2.47 4.58 -19.82
C ILE A 376 -2.39 5.93 -20.52
N ARG A 377 -3.48 6.38 -21.17
CA ARG A 377 -3.53 7.68 -21.86
C ARG A 377 -3.36 8.83 -20.89
N SER A 378 -4.15 8.88 -19.82
CA SER A 378 -4.06 9.92 -18.80
C SER A 378 -2.69 9.98 -18.12
N LEU A 379 -2.09 8.83 -17.82
CA LEU A 379 -0.75 8.73 -17.26
C LEU A 379 0.30 9.26 -18.25
N ARG A 380 0.20 8.91 -19.53
CA ARG A 380 1.07 9.42 -20.60
C ARG A 380 1.03 10.94 -20.70
N ASP A 381 -0.16 11.52 -20.70
CA ASP A 381 -0.36 12.96 -20.75
C ASP A 381 0.18 13.64 -19.49
N GLY A 382 -0.04 13.01 -18.32
CA GLY A 382 0.50 13.46 -17.05
C GLY A 382 2.04 13.49 -17.01
N ILE A 383 2.70 12.45 -17.54
CA ILE A 383 4.17 12.38 -17.63
C ILE A 383 4.68 13.50 -18.55
N LYS A 384 4.11 13.65 -19.75
CA LYS A 384 4.51 14.69 -20.69
C LYS A 384 4.38 16.11 -20.10
N SER A 385 3.30 16.37 -19.39
CA SER A 385 3.06 17.66 -18.73
C SER A 385 4.03 17.92 -17.58
N GLN A 386 4.21 16.95 -16.68
CA GLN A 386 5.03 17.14 -15.48
C GLN A 386 6.52 17.19 -15.77
N TYR A 387 6.98 16.43 -16.75
CA TYR A 387 8.41 16.33 -17.10
C TYR A 387 8.78 17.08 -18.38
N ALA A 388 7.99 18.08 -18.77
CA ALA A 388 8.27 18.91 -19.94
C ALA A 388 9.65 19.61 -19.87
N SER A 389 10.11 19.98 -18.67
CA SER A 389 11.41 20.59 -18.42
C SER A 389 12.55 19.57 -18.25
N ASN A 390 12.26 18.27 -18.11
CA ASN A 390 13.25 17.20 -17.96
C ASN A 390 12.96 16.06 -18.94
N ALA A 391 13.30 16.31 -20.22
CA ALA A 391 12.99 15.38 -21.31
C ALA A 391 13.56 13.97 -21.10
N LYS A 392 14.80 13.86 -20.57
CA LYS A 392 15.46 12.56 -20.33
C LYS A 392 14.68 11.68 -19.34
N GLU A 393 14.23 12.27 -18.24
CA GLU A 393 13.43 11.54 -17.25
C GLU A 393 12.02 11.25 -17.79
N GLY A 394 11.43 12.20 -18.54
CA GLY A 394 10.16 11.99 -19.23
C GLY A 394 10.20 10.80 -20.19
N GLU A 395 11.23 10.69 -21.02
CA GLU A 395 11.43 9.57 -21.95
C GLU A 395 11.61 8.25 -21.21
N ARG A 396 12.39 8.22 -20.13
CA ARG A 396 12.54 7.02 -19.29
C ARG A 396 11.20 6.53 -18.75
N LEU A 397 10.40 7.44 -18.20
CA LEU A 397 9.09 7.12 -17.63
C LEU A 397 8.06 6.69 -18.69
N LEU A 398 8.10 7.30 -19.87
CA LEU A 398 7.29 6.88 -21.02
C LEU A 398 7.70 5.48 -21.51
N GLY A 399 8.99 5.15 -21.50
CA GLY A 399 9.47 3.80 -21.78
C GLY A 399 8.93 2.76 -20.81
N LEU A 400 8.90 3.05 -19.50
CA LEU A 400 8.29 2.18 -18.51
C LEU A 400 6.78 2.01 -18.74
N LEU A 401 6.08 3.07 -19.12
CA LEU A 401 4.64 2.98 -19.46
C LEU A 401 4.40 2.11 -20.69
N ASP A 402 5.31 2.14 -21.67
CA ASP A 402 5.20 1.28 -22.85
C ASP A 402 5.50 -0.20 -22.50
N GLU A 403 6.37 -0.49 -21.54
CA GLU A 403 6.56 -1.85 -21.00
C GLU A 403 5.29 -2.34 -20.28
N VAL A 404 4.66 -1.51 -19.44
CA VAL A 404 3.38 -1.83 -18.80
C VAL A 404 2.30 -2.09 -19.84
N ARG A 405 2.24 -1.31 -20.91
CA ARG A 405 1.29 -1.52 -21.99
C ARG A 405 1.51 -2.86 -22.69
N LYS A 406 2.75 -3.23 -22.96
CA LYS A 406 3.07 -4.54 -23.57
C LYS A 406 2.62 -5.71 -22.69
N ASP A 407 2.87 -5.63 -21.39
CA ASP A 407 2.41 -6.65 -20.43
C ASP A 407 0.88 -6.74 -20.39
N TYR A 408 0.21 -5.59 -20.40
CA TYR A 408 -1.26 -5.53 -20.51
C TYR A 408 -1.77 -6.10 -21.84
N ASP A 409 -1.12 -5.81 -22.97
CA ASP A 409 -1.49 -6.34 -24.29
C ASP A 409 -1.43 -7.89 -24.29
N GLU A 410 -0.41 -8.48 -23.70
CA GLU A 410 -0.29 -9.93 -23.54
C GLU A 410 -1.35 -10.51 -22.59
N GLU A 411 -1.67 -9.78 -21.52
CA GLU A 411 -2.72 -10.18 -20.58
C GLU A 411 -4.10 -10.13 -21.26
N VAL A 412 -4.39 -9.11 -22.07
CA VAL A 412 -5.64 -9.00 -22.86
C VAL A 412 -5.79 -10.17 -23.81
N LYS A 413 -4.74 -10.52 -24.55
CA LYS A 413 -4.77 -11.67 -25.46
C LYS A 413 -5.15 -12.95 -24.72
N ARG A 414 -4.46 -13.24 -23.62
CA ARG A 414 -4.74 -14.43 -22.78
C ARG A 414 -6.14 -14.42 -22.19
N HIS A 415 -6.59 -13.27 -21.70
CA HIS A 415 -7.90 -13.15 -21.05
C HIS A 415 -9.05 -13.32 -22.05
N VAL A 416 -8.97 -12.67 -23.19
CA VAL A 416 -9.96 -12.81 -24.26
C VAL A 416 -9.94 -14.24 -24.82
N GLN A 417 -8.77 -14.84 -25.00
CA GLN A 417 -8.65 -16.24 -25.42
C GLN A 417 -9.38 -17.18 -24.45
N ARG A 418 -9.17 -17.04 -23.14
CA ARG A 418 -9.88 -17.84 -22.13
C ARG A 418 -11.39 -17.59 -22.15
N ALA A 419 -11.82 -16.34 -22.23
CA ALA A 419 -13.25 -16.01 -22.29
C ALA A 419 -13.93 -16.65 -23.50
N PHE A 420 -13.26 -16.70 -24.65
CA PHE A 420 -13.76 -17.41 -25.82
C PHE A 420 -13.86 -18.92 -25.57
N VAL A 421 -12.83 -19.54 -25.04
CA VAL A 421 -12.84 -20.99 -24.77
C VAL A 421 -13.98 -21.37 -23.81
N TYR A 422 -14.19 -20.59 -22.75
CA TYR A 422 -15.29 -20.83 -21.82
C TYR A 422 -16.67 -20.55 -22.42
N ALA A 423 -16.81 -19.56 -23.31
CA ALA A 423 -18.07 -19.31 -24.02
C ALA A 423 -18.43 -20.46 -25.01
N TYR A 424 -17.43 -21.24 -25.40
CA TYR A 424 -17.57 -22.40 -26.31
C TYR A 424 -17.10 -23.69 -25.63
N GLU A 425 -17.44 -23.89 -24.36
CA GLU A 425 -17.04 -25.04 -23.56
C GLU A 425 -17.40 -26.37 -24.21
N GLU A 426 -18.55 -26.43 -24.87
CA GLU A 426 -19.02 -27.63 -25.60
C GLU A 426 -18.14 -27.94 -26.83
N SER A 427 -17.71 -26.91 -27.56
CA SER A 427 -16.77 -27.08 -28.69
C SER A 427 -15.37 -27.48 -28.20
N ALA A 428 -14.91 -26.91 -27.05
CA ALA A 428 -13.66 -27.27 -26.44
C ALA A 428 -13.67 -28.72 -25.97
N LYS A 429 -14.77 -29.16 -25.35
CA LYS A 429 -14.98 -30.53 -24.90
C LYS A 429 -14.99 -31.50 -26.11
N THR A 430 -15.70 -31.17 -27.14
CA THR A 430 -15.75 -31.98 -28.39
C THR A 430 -14.37 -32.09 -29.02
N LEU A 431 -13.60 -31.00 -29.09
CA LEU A 431 -12.24 -31.03 -29.63
C LEU A 431 -11.30 -31.85 -28.77
N LEU A 432 -11.40 -31.71 -27.43
CA LEU A 432 -10.64 -32.51 -26.47
C LEU A 432 -10.97 -34.02 -26.63
N ASP A 433 -12.25 -34.37 -26.66
CA ASP A 433 -12.69 -35.76 -26.78
C ASP A 433 -12.20 -36.39 -28.09
N ASN A 434 -12.27 -35.63 -29.20
CA ASN A 434 -11.74 -36.08 -30.49
C ASN A 434 -10.21 -36.26 -30.44
N TYR A 435 -9.49 -35.31 -29.85
CA TYR A 435 -8.04 -35.39 -29.66
C TYR A 435 -7.67 -36.63 -28.86
N LEU A 436 -8.29 -36.82 -27.68
CA LEU A 436 -7.99 -37.95 -26.80
C LEU A 436 -8.26 -39.31 -27.46
N ARG A 437 -9.35 -39.46 -28.21
CA ARG A 437 -9.65 -40.70 -28.97
C ARG A 437 -8.56 -41.00 -30.01
N ASN A 438 -8.12 -39.98 -30.74
CA ASN A 438 -7.07 -40.15 -31.73
C ASN A 438 -5.71 -40.47 -31.11
N VAL A 439 -5.38 -39.81 -29.98
CA VAL A 439 -4.13 -40.07 -29.22
C VAL A 439 -4.14 -41.47 -28.62
N ASP A 440 -5.25 -41.92 -28.04
CA ASP A 440 -5.40 -43.27 -27.50
C ASP A 440 -5.20 -44.33 -28.60
N ALA A 441 -5.87 -44.18 -29.71
CA ALA A 441 -5.72 -45.10 -30.85
C ALA A 441 -4.30 -45.07 -31.40
N PHE A 442 -3.66 -43.92 -31.51
CA PHE A 442 -2.27 -43.80 -31.97
C PHE A 442 -1.29 -44.50 -31.03
N CYS A 443 -1.43 -44.29 -29.72
CA CYS A 443 -0.55 -44.91 -28.73
C CYS A 443 -0.71 -46.44 -28.67
N ASN A 444 -1.93 -46.94 -28.83
CA ASN A 444 -2.27 -48.36 -28.80
C ASN A 444 -2.17 -49.05 -30.17
N LYS A 445 -1.78 -48.34 -31.25
CA LYS A 445 -1.77 -48.83 -32.65
C LYS A 445 -3.12 -49.44 -33.04
N ALA A 446 -4.19 -48.83 -32.60
CA ALA A 446 -5.57 -49.22 -32.88
C ALA A 446 -6.23 -48.23 -33.87
N LYS A 447 -7.38 -48.62 -34.44
CA LYS A 447 -8.20 -47.72 -35.26
C LYS A 447 -9.20 -46.96 -34.40
N VAL A 448 -9.54 -45.76 -34.82
CA VAL A 448 -10.59 -44.95 -34.20
C VAL A 448 -11.94 -45.36 -34.78
N ARG A 449 -12.92 -45.64 -33.92
CA ARG A 449 -14.27 -45.88 -34.35
C ARG A 449 -15.02 -44.57 -34.50
N ASP A 450 -15.45 -44.20 -35.71
CA ASP A 450 -16.21 -42.99 -35.96
C ASP A 450 -17.57 -43.06 -35.24
N PRO A 451 -17.93 -42.07 -34.42
CA PRO A 451 -19.16 -42.11 -33.63
C PRO A 451 -20.44 -42.04 -34.46
N ILE A 452 -20.36 -41.55 -35.71
CA ILE A 452 -21.54 -41.35 -36.58
C ILE A 452 -21.65 -42.53 -37.57
N THR A 453 -20.55 -42.84 -38.29
CA THR A 453 -20.59 -43.90 -39.35
C THR A 453 -20.32 -45.29 -38.81
N GLN A 454 -19.79 -45.42 -37.58
CA GLN A 454 -19.35 -46.68 -36.93
C GLN A 454 -18.21 -47.39 -37.69
N GLU A 455 -17.60 -46.74 -38.69
CA GLU A 455 -16.46 -47.27 -39.43
C GLU A 455 -15.15 -47.14 -38.64
N GLU A 456 -14.24 -48.08 -38.84
CA GLU A 456 -12.88 -48.05 -38.26
C GLU A 456 -11.94 -47.27 -39.20
N VAL A 457 -11.46 -46.11 -38.71
CA VAL A 457 -10.59 -45.18 -39.45
C VAL A 457 -9.23 -45.11 -38.79
N GLU A 458 -8.16 -44.85 -39.52
CA GLU A 458 -6.85 -44.57 -38.97
C GLU A 458 -6.89 -43.26 -38.14
N PRO A 459 -6.08 -43.15 -37.07
CA PRO A 459 -6.01 -41.92 -36.25
C PRO A 459 -5.71 -40.69 -37.09
N ASP A 460 -6.47 -39.61 -36.87
CA ASP A 460 -6.28 -38.34 -37.61
C ASP A 460 -5.02 -37.61 -37.07
N GLU A 461 -3.88 -37.92 -37.71
CA GLU A 461 -2.61 -37.30 -37.39
C GLU A 461 -2.61 -35.78 -37.70
N ARG A 462 -3.40 -35.31 -38.64
CA ARG A 462 -3.51 -33.88 -38.99
C ARG A 462 -4.20 -33.10 -37.88
N LEU A 463 -5.28 -33.64 -37.33
CA LEU A 463 -5.96 -33.07 -36.19
C LEU A 463 -5.02 -32.97 -34.99
N MET A 464 -4.36 -34.08 -34.63
CA MET A 464 -3.43 -34.11 -33.50
C MET A 464 -2.30 -33.10 -33.70
N ALA A 465 -1.64 -33.12 -34.86
CA ALA A 465 -0.55 -32.21 -35.19
C ALA A 465 -0.99 -30.72 -35.13
N SER A 466 -2.20 -30.42 -35.63
CA SER A 466 -2.72 -29.05 -35.63
C SER A 466 -2.92 -28.45 -34.26
N ILE A 467 -3.11 -29.26 -33.21
CA ILE A 467 -3.22 -28.86 -31.81
C ILE A 467 -1.82 -28.75 -31.19
N GLU A 468 -0.96 -29.74 -31.42
CA GLU A 468 0.39 -29.82 -30.87
C GLU A 468 1.32 -28.70 -31.35
N GLU A 469 1.18 -28.30 -32.62
CA GLU A 469 1.93 -27.21 -33.22
C GLU A 469 1.60 -25.84 -32.64
N GLN A 470 0.42 -25.66 -32.04
CA GLN A 470 0.05 -24.39 -31.37
C GLN A 470 0.92 -24.08 -30.14
N ILE A 471 1.54 -25.10 -29.55
CA ILE A 471 2.43 -24.98 -28.39
C ILE A 471 3.91 -25.22 -28.76
N GLY A 472 4.21 -25.18 -30.09
CA GLY A 472 5.58 -25.29 -30.59
C GLY A 472 6.16 -26.72 -30.56
N ILE A 473 5.32 -27.74 -30.41
CA ILE A 473 5.76 -29.13 -30.52
C ILE A 473 5.89 -29.51 -32.00
N ALA A 474 7.13 -29.52 -32.49
CA ALA A 474 7.46 -29.90 -33.86
C ALA A 474 8.36 -31.13 -33.85
N GLY A 475 8.19 -32.00 -34.85
CA GLY A 475 8.93 -33.26 -35.04
C GLY A 475 8.28 -34.45 -34.38
N GLU A 476 8.31 -35.59 -35.08
CA GLU A 476 7.57 -36.82 -34.73
C GLU A 476 7.92 -37.38 -33.35
N ALA A 477 9.20 -37.32 -32.95
CA ALA A 477 9.63 -37.82 -31.67
C ALA A 477 9.01 -37.04 -30.49
N LYS A 478 8.98 -35.69 -30.59
CA LYS A 478 8.39 -34.82 -29.56
C LYS A 478 6.87 -34.92 -29.51
N LYS A 479 6.23 -35.02 -30.66
CA LYS A 479 4.78 -35.26 -30.75
C LYS A 479 4.40 -36.58 -30.09
N ARG A 480 5.15 -37.62 -30.32
CA ARG A 480 4.93 -38.94 -29.69
C ARG A 480 5.12 -38.88 -28.17
N GLU A 481 6.18 -38.28 -27.71
CA GLU A 481 6.45 -38.10 -26.26
C GLU A 481 5.33 -37.33 -25.56
N PHE A 482 4.84 -36.28 -26.21
CA PHE A 482 3.71 -35.48 -25.70
C PHE A 482 2.42 -36.28 -25.62
N ARG A 483 2.07 -37.03 -26.68
CA ARG A 483 0.90 -37.93 -26.74
C ARG A 483 0.93 -38.97 -25.60
N GLU A 484 2.06 -39.63 -25.44
CA GLU A 484 2.28 -40.59 -24.34
C GLU A 484 2.16 -39.91 -22.95
N GLY A 485 2.63 -38.67 -22.81
CA GLY A 485 2.49 -37.86 -21.59
C GLY A 485 1.03 -37.53 -21.27
N VAL A 486 0.24 -37.19 -22.29
CA VAL A 486 -1.20 -36.94 -22.14
C VAL A 486 -1.92 -38.20 -21.69
N MET A 487 -1.63 -39.37 -22.31
CA MET A 487 -2.24 -40.66 -21.92
C MET A 487 -1.88 -41.05 -20.49
N ARG A 488 -0.65 -40.79 -20.03
CA ARG A 488 -0.26 -40.99 -18.63
C ARG A 488 -1.08 -40.12 -17.68
N SER A 489 -1.37 -38.87 -18.08
CA SER A 489 -2.23 -37.96 -17.30
C SER A 489 -3.68 -38.46 -17.22
N VAL A 490 -4.22 -38.97 -18.34
CA VAL A 490 -5.56 -39.59 -18.39
C VAL A 490 -5.62 -40.82 -17.48
N ALA A 491 -4.66 -41.72 -17.58
CA ALA A 491 -4.56 -42.93 -16.73
C ALA A 491 -4.46 -42.56 -15.23
N SER A 492 -3.67 -41.54 -14.89
CA SER A 492 -3.57 -41.05 -13.51
C SER A 492 -4.89 -40.49 -12.97
N CYS A 493 -5.69 -39.80 -13.78
CA CYS A 493 -7.02 -39.35 -13.40
C CYS A 493 -7.99 -40.53 -13.20
N ALA A 494 -7.96 -41.51 -14.12
CA ALA A 494 -8.77 -42.71 -14.03
C ALA A 494 -8.47 -43.53 -12.75
N MET A 495 -7.20 -43.68 -12.40
CA MET A 495 -6.78 -44.36 -11.16
C MET A 495 -7.27 -43.67 -9.89
N ARG A 496 -7.45 -42.36 -9.94
CA ARG A 496 -8.00 -41.56 -8.83
C ARG A 496 -9.53 -41.47 -8.81
N GLY A 497 -10.19 -42.07 -9.79
CA GLY A 497 -11.64 -42.02 -9.93
C GLY A 497 -12.20 -40.66 -10.32
N VAL A 498 -11.35 -39.78 -10.91
CA VAL A 498 -11.73 -38.41 -11.32
C VAL A 498 -11.78 -38.35 -12.85
N PRO A 499 -12.81 -37.78 -13.46
CA PRO A 499 -12.85 -37.61 -14.91
C PRO A 499 -11.73 -36.69 -15.39
N PHE A 500 -11.12 -37.04 -16.53
CA PHE A 500 -10.14 -36.18 -17.19
C PHE A 500 -10.90 -35.00 -17.85
N VAL A 501 -10.56 -33.80 -17.45
CA VAL A 501 -11.13 -32.55 -17.99
C VAL A 501 -9.99 -31.68 -18.54
N LEU A 502 -10.35 -30.67 -19.34
CA LEU A 502 -9.36 -29.80 -19.98
C LEU A 502 -8.33 -29.21 -19.00
N THR A 503 -8.76 -28.87 -17.77
CA THR A 503 -7.90 -28.33 -16.70
C THR A 503 -6.97 -29.39 -16.06
N SER A 504 -7.14 -30.67 -16.39
CA SER A 504 -6.32 -31.76 -15.82
C SER A 504 -4.87 -31.78 -16.34
N ASN A 505 -4.63 -31.15 -17.50
CA ASN A 505 -3.30 -31.02 -18.10
C ASN A 505 -3.13 -29.61 -18.68
N SER A 506 -2.35 -28.78 -18.03
CA SER A 506 -2.17 -27.36 -18.36
C SER A 506 -1.57 -27.12 -19.76
N VAL A 507 -0.69 -28.04 -20.22
CA VAL A 507 -0.06 -27.91 -21.56
C VAL A 507 -1.05 -28.25 -22.67
N LEU A 508 -1.85 -29.31 -22.48
CA LEU A 508 -2.91 -29.67 -23.41
C LEU A 508 -4.02 -28.62 -23.43
N GLN A 509 -4.35 -28.08 -22.26
CA GLN A 509 -5.29 -26.96 -22.14
C GLN A 509 -4.85 -25.77 -22.99
N GLU A 510 -3.59 -25.36 -22.87
CA GLU A 510 -3.04 -24.25 -23.65
C GLU A 510 -3.07 -24.55 -25.15
N ALA A 511 -2.79 -25.79 -25.56
CA ALA A 511 -2.84 -26.20 -26.98
C ALA A 511 -4.25 -26.13 -27.57
N VAL A 512 -5.25 -26.67 -26.86
CA VAL A 512 -6.65 -26.66 -27.26
C VAL A 512 -7.20 -25.21 -27.27
N GLU A 513 -6.86 -24.43 -26.25
CA GLU A 513 -7.27 -23.02 -26.18
C GLU A 513 -6.71 -22.21 -27.36
N LYS A 514 -5.43 -22.38 -27.70
CA LYS A 514 -4.80 -21.70 -28.83
C LYS A 514 -5.40 -22.13 -30.17
N LYS A 515 -5.72 -23.42 -30.33
CA LYS A 515 -6.34 -23.94 -31.56
C LYS A 515 -7.73 -23.34 -31.76
N LEU A 516 -8.59 -23.39 -30.75
CA LEU A 516 -9.92 -22.79 -30.79
C LEU A 516 -9.87 -21.28 -31.02
N PHE A 517 -8.93 -20.59 -30.40
CA PHE A 517 -8.75 -19.16 -30.58
C PHE A 517 -8.28 -18.83 -32.02
N GLY A 518 -7.42 -19.67 -32.61
CA GLY A 518 -7.00 -19.53 -34.01
C GLY A 518 -8.19 -19.57 -34.98
N ASP A 519 -9.10 -20.50 -34.75
CA ASP A 519 -10.32 -20.65 -35.57
C ASP A 519 -11.32 -19.48 -35.34
N LEU A 520 -11.29 -18.85 -34.17
CA LEU A 520 -12.14 -17.69 -33.79
C LEU A 520 -11.49 -16.33 -34.09
N LYS A 521 -10.20 -16.29 -34.40
CA LYS A 521 -9.44 -15.06 -34.65
C LYS A 521 -10.10 -14.13 -35.67
N ASP A 522 -10.74 -14.71 -36.66
CA ASP A 522 -11.43 -13.97 -37.71
C ASP A 522 -12.72 -13.31 -37.19
N VAL A 523 -13.40 -13.91 -36.21
CA VAL A 523 -14.58 -13.32 -35.54
C VAL A 523 -14.20 -12.06 -34.76
N VAL A 524 -13.08 -12.11 -34.06
CA VAL A 524 -12.60 -10.94 -33.25
C VAL A 524 -12.11 -9.83 -34.18
N LYS A 525 -11.46 -10.14 -35.28
CA LYS A 525 -11.03 -9.14 -36.28
C LYS A 525 -12.22 -8.38 -36.90
N VAL A 526 -13.37 -9.01 -37.03
CA VAL A 526 -14.59 -8.36 -37.57
C VAL A 526 -15.06 -7.23 -36.66
N THR A 527 -14.82 -7.28 -35.33
CA THR A 527 -15.17 -6.19 -34.40
C THR A 527 -14.41 -4.89 -34.71
N THR A 528 -13.32 -4.96 -35.47
CA THR A 528 -12.47 -3.83 -35.85
C THR A 528 -12.61 -3.41 -37.31
N SER A 529 -13.24 -4.22 -38.13
CA SER A 529 -13.47 -3.90 -39.55
C SER A 529 -14.68 -3.00 -39.71
N SER A 530 -14.68 -2.17 -40.76
CA SER A 530 -15.83 -1.32 -41.14
C SER A 530 -17.01 -2.11 -41.74
N ARG A 531 -16.92 -3.43 -41.80
CA ARG A 531 -18.03 -4.30 -42.26
C ARG A 531 -18.99 -4.52 -41.10
N THR A 532 -20.28 -4.43 -41.36
CA THR A 532 -21.34 -4.83 -40.43
C THR A 532 -21.17 -6.31 -40.09
N PRO A 533 -21.06 -6.67 -38.79
CA PRO A 533 -20.94 -8.07 -38.39
C PRO A 533 -22.16 -8.88 -38.84
N ASP A 534 -21.95 -10.10 -39.29
CA ASP A 534 -23.02 -11.04 -39.55
C ASP A 534 -23.74 -11.46 -38.26
N ILE A 535 -25.00 -11.87 -38.33
CA ILE A 535 -25.84 -12.27 -37.18
C ILE A 535 -25.16 -13.36 -36.34
N GLU A 536 -24.48 -14.30 -36.99
CA GLU A 536 -23.74 -15.37 -36.29
C GLU A 536 -22.53 -14.84 -35.53
N GLN A 537 -21.82 -13.86 -36.11
CA GLN A 537 -20.68 -13.19 -35.46
C GLN A 537 -21.11 -12.34 -34.24
N LEU A 538 -22.26 -11.66 -34.36
CA LEU A 538 -22.84 -10.91 -33.23
C LEU A 538 -23.20 -11.84 -32.06
N LYS A 539 -23.83 -12.99 -32.34
CA LYS A 539 -24.14 -14.00 -31.31
C LYS A 539 -22.86 -14.50 -30.60
N LYS A 540 -21.78 -14.69 -31.36
CA LYS A 540 -20.48 -15.11 -30.81
C LYS A 540 -19.88 -14.04 -29.93
N ILE A 541 -19.94 -12.78 -30.31
CA ILE A 541 -19.47 -11.65 -29.49
C ILE A 541 -20.28 -11.54 -28.20
N ASP A 542 -21.62 -11.60 -28.31
CA ASP A 542 -22.52 -11.48 -27.15
C ASP A 542 -22.33 -12.62 -26.15
N ALA A 543 -22.04 -13.84 -26.59
CA ALA A 543 -21.70 -14.96 -25.70
C ALA A 543 -20.43 -14.69 -24.88
N VAL A 544 -19.41 -14.12 -25.50
CA VAL A 544 -18.17 -13.76 -24.80
C VAL A 544 -18.40 -12.58 -23.84
N VAL A 545 -19.16 -11.57 -24.26
CA VAL A 545 -19.55 -10.45 -23.40
C VAL A 545 -20.31 -10.96 -22.18
N ALA A 546 -21.30 -11.85 -22.38
CA ALA A 546 -22.05 -12.47 -21.28
C ALA A 546 -21.12 -13.18 -20.27
N ARG A 547 -20.07 -13.84 -20.75
CA ARG A 547 -19.08 -14.47 -19.87
C ARG A 547 -18.23 -13.47 -19.10
N LEU A 548 -17.79 -12.39 -19.73
CA LEU A 548 -17.01 -11.33 -19.10
C LEU A 548 -17.82 -10.50 -18.08
N THR A 549 -19.14 -10.46 -18.23
CA THR A 549 -20.07 -9.72 -17.37
C THR A 549 -20.77 -10.61 -16.35
N ASP A 550 -20.44 -11.89 -16.28
CA ASP A 550 -21.08 -12.88 -15.40
C ASP A 550 -21.07 -12.41 -13.94
N PRO A 551 -22.24 -12.29 -13.29
CA PRO A 551 -22.34 -11.93 -11.88
C PRO A 551 -21.61 -12.87 -10.92
N ALA A 552 -21.33 -14.11 -11.34
CA ALA A 552 -20.60 -15.10 -10.56
C ALA A 552 -19.08 -14.80 -10.46
N LEU A 553 -18.57 -13.94 -11.36
CA LEU A 553 -17.16 -13.51 -11.29
C LEU A 553 -16.92 -12.58 -10.11
N PRO A 554 -15.72 -12.65 -9.50
CA PRO A 554 -15.30 -11.68 -8.49
C PRO A 554 -15.43 -10.23 -9.02
N PRO A 555 -15.80 -9.25 -8.18
CA PRO A 555 -15.99 -7.87 -8.62
C PRO A 555 -14.76 -7.28 -9.36
N GLU A 556 -13.55 -7.68 -8.95
CA GLU A 556 -12.28 -7.25 -9.55
C GLU A 556 -12.00 -7.87 -10.92
N GLU A 557 -12.72 -8.92 -11.32
CA GLU A 557 -12.59 -9.59 -12.63
C GLU A 557 -13.80 -9.35 -13.53
N ARG A 558 -14.88 -8.78 -13.00
CA ARG A 558 -16.14 -8.59 -13.69
C ARG A 558 -16.16 -7.28 -14.48
N TYR A 559 -16.39 -7.39 -15.77
CA TYR A 559 -16.60 -6.24 -16.67
C TYR A 559 -18.05 -5.77 -16.65
N CYS A 560 -18.29 -4.50 -16.96
CA CYS A 560 -19.61 -4.07 -17.42
C CYS A 560 -19.74 -4.31 -18.94
N ASP A 561 -20.95 -4.31 -19.48
CA ASP A 561 -21.18 -4.53 -20.92
C ASP A 561 -20.34 -3.60 -21.81
N HIS A 562 -20.28 -2.31 -21.45
CA HIS A 562 -19.50 -1.33 -22.21
C HIS A 562 -18.00 -1.67 -22.23
N CYS A 563 -17.37 -1.89 -21.06
CA CYS A 563 -15.94 -2.15 -21.02
C CYS A 563 -15.56 -3.56 -21.54
N ALA A 564 -16.48 -4.55 -21.49
CA ALA A 564 -16.29 -5.84 -22.13
C ALA A 564 -16.23 -5.71 -23.67
N ARG A 565 -17.12 -4.93 -24.27
CA ARG A 565 -17.09 -4.65 -25.71
C ARG A 565 -15.86 -3.84 -26.14
N GLU A 566 -15.45 -2.86 -25.34
CA GLU A 566 -14.21 -2.11 -25.57
C GLU A 566 -12.97 -3.03 -25.49
N LEU A 567 -12.93 -3.96 -24.54
CA LEU A 567 -11.87 -4.96 -24.42
C LEU A 567 -11.78 -5.83 -25.67
N LEU A 568 -12.91 -6.36 -26.17
CA LEU A 568 -12.95 -7.19 -27.37
C LEU A 568 -12.49 -6.41 -28.61
N LYS A 569 -12.93 -5.17 -28.76
CA LYS A 569 -12.50 -4.29 -29.83
C LYS A 569 -10.99 -4.06 -29.80
N TYR A 570 -10.44 -3.82 -28.61
CA TYR A 570 -9.00 -3.66 -28.44
C TYR A 570 -8.23 -4.95 -28.75
N ALA A 571 -8.71 -6.10 -28.27
CA ALA A 571 -8.13 -7.40 -28.60
C ALA A 571 -8.10 -7.65 -30.11
N GLY A 572 -9.17 -7.29 -30.82
CA GLY A 572 -9.23 -7.34 -32.28
C GLY A 572 -8.13 -6.51 -32.95
N GLN A 573 -7.86 -5.30 -32.45
CA GLN A 573 -6.76 -4.47 -32.94
C GLN A 573 -5.39 -5.08 -32.69
N LEU A 574 -5.19 -5.73 -31.52
CA LEU A 574 -3.93 -6.41 -31.19
C LEU A 574 -3.67 -7.66 -32.04
N LEU A 575 -4.72 -8.36 -32.45
CA LEU A 575 -4.63 -9.58 -33.24
C LEU A 575 -4.53 -9.31 -34.75
N SER A 576 -4.85 -8.08 -35.18
CA SER A 576 -4.72 -7.65 -36.58
C SER A 576 -3.34 -7.04 -36.90
N ARG A 577 -2.56 -6.72 -35.86
CA ARG A 577 -1.14 -6.33 -35.99
C ARG A 577 -0.24 -7.55 -36.01
#